data_1470571e84d97fe04a3fe621f1028751
#
_entry.id   1470571e84d97fe04a3fe621f1028751
#
_cell.length_a   1.000
_cell.length_b   1.000
_cell.length_c   1.000
_cell.angle_alpha   90.00
_cell.angle_beta   90.00
_cell.angle_gamma   90.00
#
_symmetry.space_group_name_H-M   'P 1'
#
loop_
_entity.id
_entity.type
_entity.pdbx_description
1 polymer ?
#
loop_
_entity_poly.entity_id
_entity_poly.type
_entity_poly.pdbx_seq_one_letter_code
_entity_poly.pdbx_strand_id
1 'polypeptide(L)'
;MFDKGFKNEELVIRNERVRLGESKLIKIPLDRLATGTLIEIPIYIFNGNELGPTILLQGGLHGDETNSIELLRRMLIDKRYKIQKGCVIVIPLLNIFGFLDLTRNMNGKDVNRSFPGSKSGSLASRMAYYLMKELIQNVDFAIDFHTGGGQRNNYPQIRYTPRDDRGLALAKIFNAPLMFSSKLISKSFRNECHKNHIPVIVYEGGESLRLDEYAIQEGISGTLRVLKYFEMIAYIPEIKAEHKSIHLNKRKWVRAKVAGLFTATVTNGSPIKKGQILGNIVDTYGKTNDQVKSPVDGYVIAKNNFPIINMGDPLFHVGEP
;
A
#
# COMPACT_ATOMS: atom_id res chain seq x y z
N MET A 1 -13.57 18.78 -7.91
CA MET A 1 -12.59 17.75 -8.32
C MET A 1 -13.06 16.33 -7.98
N PHE A 2 -13.74 16.11 -6.85
CA PHE A 2 -14.31 14.81 -6.43
C PHE A 2 -15.85 14.78 -6.47
N ASP A 3 -16.47 15.84 -6.98
CA ASP A 3 -17.91 16.04 -6.94
C ASP A 3 -18.58 15.30 -8.14
N LYS A 4 -18.75 14.00 -7.95
CA LYS A 4 -19.67 13.19 -8.75
C LYS A 4 -20.76 12.76 -7.79
N GLY A 5 -22.02 12.97 -8.11
CA GLY A 5 -23.13 12.58 -7.24
C GLY A 5 -22.89 11.23 -6.60
N PHE A 6 -22.60 11.22 -5.30
CA PHE A 6 -22.28 10.02 -4.52
C PHE A 6 -23.51 9.10 -4.44
N LYS A 7 -23.31 7.79 -4.46
CA LYS A 7 -24.35 6.77 -4.57
C LYS A 7 -24.31 5.73 -3.46
N ASN A 8 -23.93 6.13 -2.25
CA ASN A 8 -23.87 5.22 -1.12
C ASN A 8 -25.18 5.09 -0.33
N GLU A 9 -26.34 5.45 -0.90
CA GLU A 9 -27.65 5.21 -0.25
C GLU A 9 -27.80 3.74 0.13
N GLU A 10 -27.45 2.85 -0.77
CA GLU A 10 -27.43 1.42 -0.55
C GLU A 10 -26.27 0.79 -1.34
N LEU A 11 -25.30 0.23 -0.64
CA LEU A 11 -24.27 -0.58 -1.28
C LEU A 11 -24.76 -2.02 -1.42
N VAL A 12 -24.65 -2.56 -2.63
CA VAL A 12 -24.93 -3.97 -2.89
C VAL A 12 -23.62 -4.67 -3.23
N ILE A 13 -23.19 -5.59 -2.37
CA ILE A 13 -22.01 -6.44 -2.57
C ILE A 13 -22.49 -7.87 -2.57
N ARG A 14 -22.44 -8.52 -3.73
CA ARG A 14 -23.13 -9.78 -3.99
C ARG A 14 -24.64 -9.64 -3.72
N ASN A 15 -25.16 -10.40 -2.74
CA ASN A 15 -26.57 -10.37 -2.34
C ASN A 15 -26.79 -9.61 -1.02
N GLU A 16 -25.73 -9.03 -0.46
CA GLU A 16 -25.79 -8.30 0.79
C GLU A 16 -25.99 -6.81 0.54
N ARG A 17 -26.95 -6.23 1.24
CA ARG A 17 -27.26 -4.80 1.19
C ARG A 17 -26.78 -4.13 2.46
N VAL A 18 -26.16 -2.96 2.30
CA VAL A 18 -25.69 -2.11 3.39
C VAL A 18 -26.23 -0.70 3.17
N ARG A 19 -27.22 -0.32 3.97
CA ARG A 19 -27.91 0.97 3.88
C ARG A 19 -27.16 2.04 4.66
N LEU A 20 -27.62 3.29 4.52
CA LEU A 20 -27.13 4.40 5.34
C LEU A 20 -27.23 4.07 6.82
N GLY A 21 -26.22 4.41 7.60
CA GLY A 21 -26.12 4.16 9.05
C GLY A 21 -25.78 2.72 9.41
N GLU A 22 -25.65 1.80 8.45
CA GLU A 22 -25.35 0.39 8.73
C GLU A 22 -23.84 0.11 8.66
N SER A 23 -23.41 -0.80 9.52
CA SER A 23 -22.08 -1.42 9.44
C SER A 23 -22.23 -2.93 9.33
N LYS A 24 -21.48 -3.55 8.42
CA LYS A 24 -21.62 -4.97 8.13
C LYS A 24 -20.28 -5.64 7.87
N LEU A 25 -20.15 -6.88 8.33
CA LEU A 25 -19.07 -7.78 7.93
C LEU A 25 -19.61 -8.74 6.87
N ILE A 26 -19.12 -8.65 5.66
CA ILE A 26 -19.45 -9.53 4.55
C ILE A 26 -18.28 -10.46 4.31
N LYS A 27 -18.54 -11.74 4.06
CA LYS A 27 -17.51 -12.72 3.73
C LYS A 27 -17.67 -13.16 2.28
N ILE A 28 -16.64 -12.93 1.47
CA ILE A 28 -16.62 -13.40 0.09
C ILE A 28 -15.94 -14.75 0.02
N PRO A 29 -16.67 -15.85 -0.31
CA PRO A 29 -16.05 -17.15 -0.50
C PRO A 29 -15.12 -17.13 -1.72
N LEU A 30 -13.87 -17.50 -1.47
CA LEU A 30 -12.81 -17.52 -2.48
C LEU A 30 -12.59 -18.93 -3.04
N ASP A 31 -12.42 -19.91 -2.14
CA ASP A 31 -12.09 -21.28 -2.50
C ASP A 31 -12.40 -22.25 -1.35
N ARG A 32 -12.21 -23.56 -1.60
CA ARG A 32 -12.22 -24.60 -0.57
C ARG A 32 -10.88 -25.29 -0.51
N LEU A 33 -10.41 -25.55 0.69
CA LEU A 33 -9.26 -26.44 0.91
C LEU A 33 -9.63 -27.88 0.53
N ALA A 34 -8.63 -28.72 0.34
CA ALA A 34 -8.84 -30.15 0.09
C ALA A 34 -9.61 -30.85 1.24
N THR A 35 -9.58 -30.27 2.44
CA THR A 35 -10.36 -30.70 3.61
C THR A 35 -11.85 -30.34 3.53
N GLY A 36 -12.28 -29.61 2.49
CA GLY A 36 -13.63 -29.05 2.36
C GLY A 36 -13.85 -27.72 3.08
N THR A 37 -12.87 -27.23 3.86
CA THR A 37 -12.96 -25.96 4.59
C THR A 37 -13.09 -24.79 3.61
N LEU A 38 -14.12 -23.97 3.79
CA LEU A 38 -14.33 -22.77 2.97
C LEU A 38 -13.35 -21.66 3.38
N ILE A 39 -12.66 -21.10 2.40
CA ILE A 39 -11.82 -19.90 2.56
C ILE A 39 -12.60 -18.69 2.11
N GLU A 40 -12.74 -17.74 3.00
CA GLU A 40 -13.49 -16.51 2.78
C GLU A 40 -12.65 -15.27 3.06
N ILE A 41 -12.89 -14.19 2.30
CA ILE A 41 -12.28 -12.88 2.53
C ILE A 41 -13.26 -12.05 3.35
N PRO A 42 -12.90 -11.65 4.57
CA PRO A 42 -13.73 -10.75 5.37
C PRO A 42 -13.59 -9.31 4.84
N ILE A 43 -14.73 -8.67 4.59
CA ILE A 43 -14.84 -7.29 4.15
C ILE A 43 -15.69 -6.54 5.15
N TYR A 44 -15.12 -5.52 5.77
CA TYR A 44 -15.83 -4.65 6.69
C TYR A 44 -16.36 -3.44 5.94
N ILE A 45 -17.63 -3.11 6.14
CA ILE A 45 -18.29 -1.98 5.50
C ILE A 45 -18.85 -1.08 6.59
N PHE A 46 -18.55 0.19 6.51
CA PHE A 46 -19.06 1.23 7.41
C PHE A 46 -19.73 2.30 6.54
N ASN A 47 -21.06 2.27 6.45
CA ASN A 47 -21.81 3.23 5.69
C ASN A 47 -22.38 4.29 6.65
N GLY A 48 -22.01 5.56 6.45
CA GLY A 48 -22.44 6.68 7.28
C GLY A 48 -23.91 7.01 7.08
N ASN A 49 -24.42 7.93 7.91
CA ASN A 49 -25.82 8.39 7.85
C ASN A 49 -26.08 9.35 6.68
N GLU A 50 -25.03 9.89 6.06
CA GLU A 50 -25.11 10.89 5.00
C GLU A 50 -24.44 10.39 3.71
N LEU A 51 -24.94 10.89 2.57
CA LEU A 51 -24.30 10.62 1.27
C LEU A 51 -22.92 11.23 1.20
N GLY A 52 -21.97 10.49 0.66
CA GLY A 52 -20.59 10.91 0.49
C GLY A 52 -19.79 9.88 -0.32
N PRO A 53 -18.47 10.05 -0.42
CA PRO A 53 -17.65 9.14 -1.20
C PRO A 53 -17.56 7.75 -0.58
N THR A 54 -17.41 6.74 -1.44
CA THR A 54 -17.07 5.38 -1.03
C THR A 54 -15.57 5.15 -1.21
N ILE A 55 -14.87 4.84 -0.11
CA ILE A 55 -13.44 4.61 -0.08
C ILE A 55 -13.14 3.14 0.18
N LEU A 56 -12.28 2.54 -0.65
CA LEU A 56 -11.69 1.23 -0.37
C LEU A 56 -10.33 1.39 0.32
N LEU A 57 -10.17 0.76 1.48
CA LEU A 57 -8.93 0.61 2.21
C LEU A 57 -8.50 -0.86 2.14
N GLN A 58 -7.41 -1.15 1.43
CA GLN A 58 -6.98 -2.51 1.15
C GLN A 58 -5.56 -2.75 1.66
N GLY A 59 -5.37 -3.80 2.47
CA GLY A 59 -4.07 -4.29 2.91
C GLY A 59 -3.88 -5.77 2.58
N GLY A 60 -2.68 -6.28 2.83
CA GLY A 60 -2.38 -7.69 2.67
C GLY A 60 -2.64 -8.26 1.27
N LEU A 61 -2.48 -7.44 0.21
CA LEU A 61 -2.48 -7.89 -1.18
C LEU A 61 -1.30 -8.84 -1.43
N HIS A 62 -0.17 -8.57 -0.79
CA HIS A 62 0.92 -9.51 -0.61
C HIS A 62 0.92 -10.00 0.84
N GLY A 63 1.04 -11.31 1.04
CA GLY A 63 0.83 -11.91 2.35
C GLY A 63 1.91 -11.58 3.37
N ASP A 64 3.13 -11.33 2.93
CA ASP A 64 4.29 -10.97 3.76
C ASP A 64 4.32 -9.49 4.18
N GLU A 65 3.43 -8.64 3.63
CA GLU A 65 3.41 -7.20 3.89
C GLU A 65 2.61 -6.84 5.15
N THR A 66 3.09 -7.29 6.31
CA THR A 66 2.38 -7.29 7.60
C THR A 66 2.05 -5.90 8.16
N ASN A 67 2.83 -4.85 7.83
CA ASN A 67 2.51 -3.48 8.27
C ASN A 67 1.16 -3.00 7.73
N SER A 68 0.84 -3.33 6.48
CA SER A 68 -0.43 -2.97 5.84
C SER A 68 -1.63 -3.62 6.53
N ILE A 69 -1.46 -4.87 6.95
CA ILE A 69 -2.48 -5.64 7.67
C ILE A 69 -2.69 -5.07 9.08
N GLU A 70 -1.59 -4.85 9.80
CA GLU A 70 -1.61 -4.34 11.17
C GLU A 70 -2.18 -2.93 11.27
N LEU A 71 -1.87 -2.06 10.31
CA LEU A 71 -2.43 -0.72 10.20
C LEU A 71 -3.96 -0.77 10.19
N LEU A 72 -4.55 -1.54 9.26
CA LEU A 72 -6.00 -1.64 9.11
C LEU A 72 -6.64 -2.37 10.30
N ARG A 73 -5.97 -3.41 10.85
CA ARG A 73 -6.40 -4.10 12.06
C ARG A 73 -6.51 -3.16 13.27
N ARG A 74 -5.50 -2.30 13.48
CA ARG A 74 -5.53 -1.30 14.58
C ARG A 74 -6.68 -0.33 14.41
N MET A 75 -6.89 0.20 13.21
CA MET A 75 -7.99 1.10 12.94
C MET A 75 -9.37 0.45 13.23
N LEU A 76 -9.53 -0.86 12.93
CA LEU A 76 -10.75 -1.61 13.25
C LEU A 76 -10.95 -1.75 14.77
N ILE A 77 -9.93 -2.15 15.51
CA ILE A 77 -9.98 -2.37 16.97
C ILE A 77 -10.22 -1.05 17.72
N ASP A 78 -9.52 0.00 17.32
CA ASP A 78 -9.64 1.34 17.91
C ASP A 78 -10.94 2.05 17.51
N LYS A 79 -11.79 1.39 16.73
CA LYS A 79 -13.07 1.94 16.25
C LYS A 79 -12.91 3.27 15.53
N ARG A 80 -11.81 3.44 14.75
CA ARG A 80 -11.51 4.66 13.99
C ARG A 80 -12.48 4.89 12.83
N TYR A 81 -13.30 3.89 12.50
CA TYR A 81 -14.31 3.95 11.43
C TYR A 81 -15.69 4.34 11.96
N LYS A 82 -15.78 5.39 12.79
CA LYS A 82 -17.06 6.01 13.13
C LYS A 82 -17.49 6.93 11.99
N ILE A 83 -17.95 6.31 10.91
CA ILE A 83 -18.27 7.02 9.67
C ILE A 83 -19.62 7.71 9.82
N GLN A 84 -19.66 9.02 9.53
CA GLN A 84 -20.86 9.84 9.53
C GLN A 84 -21.37 10.09 8.11
N LYS A 85 -20.47 10.32 7.16
CA LYS A 85 -20.75 10.66 5.77
C LYS A 85 -19.97 9.74 4.83
N GLY A 86 -20.62 9.26 3.76
CA GLY A 86 -20.02 8.35 2.81
C GLY A 86 -19.84 6.93 3.34
N CYS A 87 -19.03 6.13 2.67
CA CYS A 87 -18.83 4.74 3.01
C CYS A 87 -17.34 4.36 3.02
N VAL A 88 -16.92 3.55 3.99
CA VAL A 88 -15.57 2.97 4.03
C VAL A 88 -15.68 1.45 3.92
N ILE A 89 -15.03 0.89 2.92
CA ILE A 89 -14.86 -0.56 2.73
C ILE A 89 -13.44 -0.93 3.15
N VAL A 90 -13.27 -1.86 4.07
CA VAL A 90 -11.96 -2.25 4.61
C VAL A 90 -11.70 -3.72 4.37
N ILE A 91 -10.57 -4.02 3.73
CA ILE A 91 -10.05 -5.38 3.56
C ILE A 91 -8.66 -5.43 4.21
N PRO A 92 -8.55 -5.87 5.48
CA PRO A 92 -7.26 -5.88 6.16
C PRO A 92 -6.27 -6.90 5.56
N LEU A 93 -6.78 -8.04 5.11
CA LEU A 93 -5.98 -9.14 4.58
C LEU A 93 -6.67 -9.74 3.35
N LEU A 94 -6.12 -9.49 2.19
CA LEU A 94 -6.63 -10.04 0.94
C LEU A 94 -6.01 -11.41 0.63
N ASN A 95 -4.71 -11.54 0.76
CA ASN A 95 -3.95 -12.76 0.44
C ASN A 95 -3.71 -13.63 1.68
N ILE A 96 -4.75 -14.34 2.11
CA ILE A 96 -4.70 -15.22 3.28
C ILE A 96 -3.64 -16.32 3.14
N PHE A 97 -3.50 -16.92 1.96
CA PHE A 97 -2.53 -17.99 1.72
C PHE A 97 -1.09 -17.47 1.82
N GLY A 98 -0.78 -16.37 1.14
CA GLY A 98 0.54 -15.77 1.26
C GLY A 98 0.87 -15.31 2.68
N PHE A 99 -0.13 -14.88 3.46
CA PHE A 99 0.06 -14.54 4.88
C PHE A 99 0.44 -15.75 5.72
N LEU A 100 -0.25 -16.88 5.55
CA LEU A 100 0.05 -18.12 6.27
C LEU A 100 1.40 -18.72 5.87
N ASP A 101 1.74 -18.62 4.58
CA ASP A 101 2.99 -19.13 4.01
C ASP A 101 4.17 -18.15 4.19
N LEU A 102 3.95 -16.99 4.79
CA LEU A 102 4.93 -15.91 4.98
C LEU A 102 5.56 -15.46 3.66
N THR A 103 4.77 -15.44 2.58
CA THR A 103 5.21 -15.11 1.23
C THR A 103 4.39 -13.98 0.62
N ARG A 104 5.01 -13.30 -0.35
CA ARG A 104 4.35 -12.30 -1.18
C ARG A 104 3.19 -12.90 -1.99
N ASN A 105 3.40 -14.08 -2.52
CA ASN A 105 2.57 -14.69 -3.55
C ASN A 105 1.39 -15.49 -2.95
N MET A 106 0.37 -15.70 -3.74
CA MET A 106 -0.72 -16.63 -3.49
C MET A 106 -0.50 -17.88 -4.36
N ASN A 107 -0.12 -19.00 -3.73
CA ASN A 107 0.21 -20.25 -4.43
C ASN A 107 1.18 -20.01 -5.61
N GLY A 108 2.29 -19.33 -5.33
CA GLY A 108 3.35 -19.03 -6.29
C GLY A 108 3.05 -17.91 -7.30
N LYS A 109 1.85 -17.30 -7.28
CA LYS A 109 1.46 -16.22 -8.20
C LYS A 109 1.27 -14.89 -7.49
N ASP A 110 1.84 -13.83 -8.06
CA ASP A 110 1.64 -12.46 -7.58
C ASP A 110 0.21 -12.01 -7.91
N VAL A 111 -0.60 -11.77 -6.86
CA VAL A 111 -1.97 -11.27 -7.00
C VAL A 111 -1.97 -9.92 -7.73
N ASN A 112 -0.99 -9.05 -7.44
CA ASN A 112 -0.85 -7.74 -8.07
C ASN A 112 -0.27 -7.79 -9.50
N ARG A 113 -0.28 -8.98 -10.12
CA ARG A 113 -0.04 -9.23 -11.55
C ARG A 113 -1.16 -10.08 -12.17
N SER A 114 -2.26 -10.23 -11.45
CA SER A 114 -3.37 -11.11 -11.87
C SER A 114 -4.65 -10.37 -12.22
N PHE A 115 -4.71 -9.05 -12.07
CA PHE A 115 -5.87 -8.22 -12.41
C PHE A 115 -6.07 -8.06 -13.91
N PRO A 116 -7.34 -7.94 -14.41
CA PRO A 116 -8.61 -7.92 -13.66
C PRO A 116 -9.05 -9.29 -13.15
N GLY A 117 -8.35 -10.34 -13.48
CA GLY A 117 -8.66 -11.68 -13.06
C GLY A 117 -9.65 -12.43 -13.97
N SER A 118 -9.95 -13.67 -13.58
CA SER A 118 -10.90 -14.54 -14.25
C SER A 118 -11.55 -15.49 -13.26
N LYS A 119 -12.85 -15.76 -13.42
CA LYS A 119 -13.61 -16.65 -12.55
C LYS A 119 -13.08 -18.10 -12.56
N SER A 120 -12.51 -18.55 -13.67
CA SER A 120 -11.96 -19.91 -13.86
C SER A 120 -10.44 -19.95 -13.81
N GLY A 121 -9.77 -18.86 -13.44
CA GLY A 121 -8.31 -18.77 -13.40
C GLY A 121 -7.69 -19.37 -12.14
N SER A 122 -6.37 -19.13 -11.96
CA SER A 122 -5.69 -19.48 -10.72
C SER A 122 -6.34 -18.78 -9.52
N LEU A 123 -6.02 -19.22 -8.31
CA LEU A 123 -6.54 -18.61 -7.08
C LEU A 123 -6.31 -17.11 -7.03
N ALA A 124 -5.09 -16.64 -7.35
CA ALA A 124 -4.76 -15.21 -7.46
C ALA A 124 -5.63 -14.49 -8.50
N SER A 125 -5.89 -15.13 -9.65
CA SER A 125 -6.75 -14.58 -10.71
C SER A 125 -8.23 -14.52 -10.30
N ARG A 126 -8.73 -15.53 -9.58
CA ARG A 126 -10.09 -15.53 -9.04
C ARG A 126 -10.28 -14.46 -7.97
N MET A 127 -9.27 -14.29 -7.09
CA MET A 127 -9.25 -13.21 -6.10
C MET A 127 -9.37 -11.84 -6.76
N ALA A 128 -8.51 -11.58 -7.74
CA ALA A 128 -8.54 -10.32 -8.50
C ALA A 128 -9.91 -10.11 -9.20
N TYR A 129 -10.48 -11.16 -9.78
CA TYR A 129 -11.80 -11.11 -10.42
C TYR A 129 -12.91 -10.73 -9.43
N TYR A 130 -12.97 -11.35 -8.26
CA TYR A 130 -14.00 -11.02 -7.27
C TYR A 130 -13.86 -9.60 -6.74
N LEU A 131 -12.64 -9.14 -6.49
CA LEU A 131 -12.40 -7.76 -6.06
C LEU A 131 -12.90 -6.76 -7.10
N MET A 132 -12.55 -6.97 -8.38
CA MET A 132 -12.97 -6.08 -9.46
C MET A 132 -14.48 -6.12 -9.70
N LYS A 133 -15.09 -7.29 -9.67
CA LYS A 133 -16.52 -7.46 -9.97
C LYS A 133 -17.43 -6.99 -8.84
N GLU A 134 -17.11 -7.35 -7.60
CA GLU A 134 -18.03 -7.19 -6.47
C GLU A 134 -17.86 -5.83 -5.75
N LEU A 135 -16.65 -5.26 -5.78
CA LEU A 135 -16.34 -4.08 -4.97
C LEU A 135 -16.10 -2.81 -5.80
N ILE A 136 -15.28 -2.90 -6.82
CA ILE A 136 -14.71 -1.72 -7.48
C ILE A 136 -15.78 -0.84 -8.12
N GLN A 137 -16.87 -1.39 -8.60
CA GLN A 137 -17.99 -0.62 -9.16
C GLN A 137 -18.67 0.34 -8.17
N ASN A 138 -18.49 0.08 -6.85
CA ASN A 138 -19.07 0.90 -5.78
C ASN A 138 -18.05 1.89 -5.19
N VAL A 139 -16.81 1.94 -5.68
CA VAL A 139 -15.69 2.68 -5.08
C VAL A 139 -15.41 3.95 -5.86
N ASP A 140 -15.33 5.10 -5.17
CA ASP A 140 -14.95 6.39 -5.76
C ASP A 140 -13.44 6.57 -5.82
N PHE A 141 -12.70 6.06 -4.81
CA PHE A 141 -11.24 6.00 -4.78
C PHE A 141 -10.72 4.96 -3.78
N ALA A 142 -9.45 4.59 -3.90
CA ALA A 142 -8.87 3.59 -3.02
C ALA A 142 -7.49 3.99 -2.48
N ILE A 143 -7.18 3.44 -1.29
CA ILE A 143 -5.84 3.45 -0.71
C ILE A 143 -5.40 1.99 -0.62
N ASP A 144 -4.33 1.66 -1.35
CA ASP A 144 -3.72 0.33 -1.37
C ASP A 144 -2.46 0.34 -0.51
N PHE A 145 -2.49 -0.39 0.61
CA PHE A 145 -1.41 -0.38 1.59
C PHE A 145 -0.44 -1.52 1.33
N HIS A 146 0.82 -1.15 1.17
CA HIS A 146 1.94 -2.04 0.90
C HIS A 146 3.11 -1.80 1.85
N THR A 147 4.09 -2.67 1.75
CA THR A 147 5.33 -2.67 2.52
C THR A 147 6.48 -3.00 1.59
N GLY A 148 7.70 -2.64 1.93
CA GLY A 148 8.88 -3.04 1.17
C GLY A 148 9.06 -4.56 1.18
N GLY A 149 8.91 -5.20 0.02
CA GLY A 149 9.11 -6.64 -0.13
C GLY A 149 10.57 -7.04 -0.33
N GLY A 150 10.92 -8.31 -0.03
CA GLY A 150 12.26 -8.86 -0.23
C GLY A 150 13.31 -8.14 0.63
N GLN A 151 13.06 -8.00 1.92
CA GLN A 151 13.91 -7.36 2.94
C GLN A 151 14.35 -5.92 2.62
N ARG A 152 13.56 -5.23 1.79
CA ARG A 152 13.71 -3.79 1.59
C ARG A 152 12.82 -3.05 2.55
N ASN A 153 13.40 -2.13 3.29
CA ASN A 153 12.65 -1.24 4.16
C ASN A 153 12.34 0.06 3.40
N ASN A 154 11.05 0.39 3.31
CA ASN A 154 10.56 1.63 2.71
C ASN A 154 10.34 2.69 3.79
N TYR A 155 10.90 3.90 3.58
CA TYR A 155 10.43 5.07 4.32
C TYR A 155 8.99 5.38 3.90
N PRO A 156 8.10 5.79 4.84
CA PRO A 156 6.71 6.05 4.51
C PRO A 156 6.53 6.99 3.32
N GLN A 157 5.84 6.50 2.30
CA GLN A 157 5.71 7.19 1.02
C GLN A 157 4.37 6.91 0.35
N ILE A 158 3.90 7.87 -0.46
CA ILE A 158 2.74 7.71 -1.33
C ILE A 158 3.18 7.68 -2.78
N ARG A 159 2.64 6.71 -3.53
CA ARG A 159 2.74 6.62 -4.98
C ARG A 159 1.38 6.89 -5.60
N TYR A 160 1.34 7.76 -6.60
CA TYR A 160 0.14 8.05 -7.38
C TYR A 160 0.41 7.87 -8.87
N THR A 161 -0.66 7.81 -9.69
CA THR A 161 -0.56 7.61 -11.14
C THR A 161 -0.15 8.93 -11.84
N PRO A 162 0.82 8.94 -12.77
CA PRO A 162 1.17 10.13 -13.53
C PRO A 162 -0.04 10.69 -14.29
N ARG A 163 -0.20 12.01 -14.31
CA ARG A 163 -1.32 12.73 -14.96
C ARG A 163 -2.71 12.40 -14.39
N ASP A 164 -2.75 11.87 -13.18
CA ASP A 164 -4.00 11.68 -12.43
C ASP A 164 -4.09 12.76 -11.35
N ASP A 165 -4.80 13.85 -11.65
CA ASP A 165 -4.95 14.99 -10.76
C ASP A 165 -5.71 14.63 -9.47
N ARG A 166 -6.65 13.67 -9.54
CA ARG A 166 -7.37 13.19 -8.36
C ARG A 166 -6.44 12.34 -7.48
N GLY A 167 -5.63 11.47 -8.08
CA GLY A 167 -4.63 10.70 -7.35
C GLY A 167 -3.56 11.61 -6.71
N LEU A 168 -3.11 12.66 -7.40
CA LEU A 168 -2.21 13.66 -6.83
C LEU A 168 -2.86 14.43 -5.67
N ALA A 169 -4.13 14.82 -5.79
CA ALA A 169 -4.85 15.50 -4.71
C ALA A 169 -4.98 14.58 -3.49
N LEU A 170 -5.36 13.31 -3.67
CA LEU A 170 -5.40 12.32 -2.58
C LEU A 170 -4.04 12.13 -1.91
N ALA A 171 -2.94 12.06 -2.70
CA ALA A 171 -1.59 11.94 -2.18
C ALA A 171 -1.20 13.14 -1.29
N LYS A 172 -1.56 14.35 -1.71
CA LYS A 172 -1.35 15.59 -0.94
C LYS A 172 -2.18 15.61 0.37
N ILE A 173 -3.42 15.13 0.32
CA ILE A 173 -4.30 15.06 1.50
C ILE A 173 -3.77 14.00 2.48
N PHE A 174 -3.36 12.84 1.97
CA PHE A 174 -2.76 11.78 2.79
C PHE A 174 -1.49 12.28 3.48
N ASN A 175 -0.64 13.03 2.77
CA ASN A 175 0.53 13.73 3.28
C ASN A 175 1.53 12.81 4.01
N ALA A 176 1.94 11.70 3.38
CA ALA A 176 3.08 10.90 3.86
C ALA A 176 4.40 11.70 3.72
N PRO A 177 5.47 11.37 4.47
CA PRO A 177 6.76 12.07 4.40
C PRO A 177 7.30 12.27 3.00
N LEU A 178 7.19 11.25 2.14
CA LEU A 178 7.57 11.32 0.73
C LEU A 178 6.38 11.03 -0.17
N MET A 179 6.32 11.69 -1.34
CA MET A 179 5.35 11.35 -2.38
C MET A 179 5.96 11.48 -3.77
N PHE A 180 5.48 10.67 -4.71
CA PHE A 180 5.90 10.73 -6.11
C PHE A 180 4.92 10.03 -7.05
N SER A 181 4.93 10.44 -8.32
CA SER A 181 4.22 9.69 -9.36
C SER A 181 4.97 8.42 -9.72
N SER A 182 4.27 7.33 -10.01
CA SER A 182 4.90 6.10 -10.51
C SER A 182 4.06 5.49 -11.63
N LYS A 183 4.75 4.95 -12.65
CA LYS A 183 4.11 4.30 -13.81
C LYS A 183 3.18 3.17 -13.36
N LEU A 184 2.12 2.99 -14.10
CA LEU A 184 1.23 1.84 -13.94
C LEU A 184 1.95 0.55 -14.34
N ILE A 185 1.73 -0.49 -13.57
CA ILE A 185 2.24 -1.82 -13.87
C ILE A 185 1.09 -2.62 -14.46
N SER A 186 1.29 -3.23 -15.61
CA SER A 186 0.27 -4.07 -16.26
C SER A 186 -0.23 -5.16 -15.30
N LYS A 187 -1.53 -5.40 -15.34
CA LYS A 187 -2.22 -6.39 -14.51
C LYS A 187 -2.12 -6.13 -13.00
N SER A 188 -1.79 -4.91 -12.57
CA SER A 188 -1.88 -4.53 -11.15
C SER A 188 -3.26 -3.99 -10.79
N PHE A 189 -3.61 -4.04 -9.51
CA PHE A 189 -4.84 -3.45 -8.98
C PHE A 189 -4.99 -1.98 -9.40
N ARG A 190 -3.95 -1.15 -9.14
CA ARG A 190 -3.96 0.27 -9.51
C ARG A 190 -4.16 0.50 -11.01
N ASN A 191 -3.58 -0.36 -11.88
CA ASN A 191 -3.76 -0.24 -13.32
C ASN A 191 -5.21 -0.52 -13.74
N GLU A 192 -5.84 -1.53 -13.16
CA GLU A 192 -7.24 -1.84 -13.50
C GLU A 192 -8.22 -0.82 -12.93
N CYS A 193 -7.99 -0.30 -11.72
CA CYS A 193 -8.76 0.81 -11.18
C CYS A 193 -8.63 2.07 -12.06
N HIS A 194 -7.43 2.39 -12.54
CA HIS A 194 -7.21 3.52 -13.45
C HIS A 194 -8.01 3.40 -14.76
N LYS A 195 -8.08 2.20 -15.36
CA LYS A 195 -8.93 1.93 -16.52
C LYS A 195 -10.42 2.14 -16.23
N ASN A 196 -10.84 1.95 -15.00
CA ASN A 196 -12.20 2.19 -14.53
C ASN A 196 -12.39 3.61 -13.96
N HIS A 197 -11.46 4.53 -14.23
CA HIS A 197 -11.49 5.92 -13.75
C HIS A 197 -11.55 6.09 -12.23
N ILE A 198 -11.05 5.11 -11.47
CA ILE A 198 -10.97 5.14 -10.02
C ILE A 198 -9.53 5.49 -9.62
N PRO A 199 -9.29 6.65 -8.99
CA PRO A 199 -7.97 7.01 -8.50
C PRO A 199 -7.56 6.11 -7.34
N VAL A 200 -6.32 5.61 -7.42
CA VAL A 200 -5.70 4.79 -6.36
C VAL A 200 -4.38 5.40 -5.97
N ILE A 201 -4.21 5.68 -4.69
CA ILE A 201 -2.91 5.95 -4.10
C ILE A 201 -2.38 4.69 -3.45
N VAL A 202 -1.07 4.46 -3.57
CA VAL A 202 -0.39 3.34 -2.92
C VAL A 202 0.46 3.89 -1.79
N TYR A 203 0.13 3.51 -0.56
CA TYR A 203 0.99 3.76 0.59
C TYR A 203 2.00 2.62 0.71
N GLU A 204 3.26 2.98 0.93
CA GLU A 204 4.33 2.02 1.17
C GLU A 204 5.12 2.44 2.42
N GLY A 205 5.24 1.56 3.39
CA GLY A 205 5.99 1.85 4.62
C GLY A 205 6.47 0.59 5.33
N GLY A 206 7.71 0.64 5.86
CA GLY A 206 8.32 -0.47 6.58
C GLY A 206 8.84 -1.60 5.70
N GLU A 207 9.11 -2.75 6.31
CA GLU A 207 9.66 -3.97 5.71
C GLU A 207 8.71 -5.15 5.90
N SER A 208 8.66 -6.05 4.91
CA SER A 208 7.87 -7.29 4.99
C SER A 208 8.31 -8.15 6.19
N LEU A 209 7.35 -8.88 6.78
CA LEU A 209 7.52 -9.75 7.95
C LEU A 209 8.06 -9.04 9.20
N ARG A 210 7.90 -7.72 9.27
CA ARG A 210 8.23 -6.90 10.44
C ARG A 210 7.11 -5.91 10.71
N LEU A 211 6.94 -5.53 11.97
CA LEU A 211 6.06 -4.44 12.38
C LEU A 211 6.91 -3.20 12.66
N ASP A 212 6.75 -2.19 11.80
CA ASP A 212 7.41 -0.90 11.91
C ASP A 212 6.40 0.12 12.43
N GLU A 213 6.55 0.51 13.70
CA GLU A 213 5.60 1.37 14.37
C GLU A 213 5.44 2.73 13.68
N TYR A 214 6.55 3.32 13.25
CA TYR A 214 6.49 4.60 12.54
C TYR A 214 5.72 4.49 11.23
N ALA A 215 5.98 3.45 10.43
CA ALA A 215 5.26 3.23 9.19
C ALA A 215 3.76 2.95 9.43
N ILE A 216 3.43 2.19 10.47
CA ILE A 216 2.03 1.89 10.84
C ILE A 216 1.31 3.18 11.24
N GLN A 217 1.89 4.01 12.11
CA GLN A 217 1.28 5.25 12.59
C GLN A 217 1.12 6.30 11.48
N GLU A 218 2.11 6.43 10.58
CA GLU A 218 2.02 7.31 9.42
C GLU A 218 0.89 6.89 8.47
N GLY A 219 0.72 5.59 8.24
CA GLY A 219 -0.38 5.07 7.43
C GLY A 219 -1.76 5.33 8.06
N ILE A 220 -1.90 5.12 9.38
CA ILE A 220 -3.13 5.44 10.13
C ILE A 220 -3.43 6.94 10.03
N SER A 221 -2.45 7.77 10.35
CA SER A 221 -2.59 9.24 10.36
C SER A 221 -2.96 9.77 8.97
N GLY A 222 -2.30 9.27 7.92
CA GLY A 222 -2.61 9.63 6.53
C GLY A 222 -4.04 9.24 6.14
N THR A 223 -4.48 8.04 6.51
CA THR A 223 -5.86 7.59 6.28
C THR A 223 -6.86 8.49 6.97
N LEU A 224 -6.64 8.81 8.25
CA LEU A 224 -7.52 9.70 9.00
C LEU A 224 -7.56 11.12 8.41
N ARG A 225 -6.44 11.65 7.88
CA ARG A 225 -6.44 12.94 7.14
C ARG A 225 -7.35 12.89 5.91
N VAL A 226 -7.32 11.77 5.15
CA VAL A 226 -8.20 11.58 4.00
C VAL A 226 -9.67 11.52 4.43
N LEU A 227 -10.00 10.69 5.42
CA LEU A 227 -11.38 10.57 5.93
C LEU A 227 -11.92 11.91 6.45
N LYS A 228 -11.08 12.66 7.16
CA LYS A 228 -11.43 13.99 7.66
C LYS A 228 -11.65 15.01 6.53
N TYR A 229 -10.79 15.03 5.52
CA TYR A 229 -10.91 15.94 4.38
C TYR A 229 -12.27 15.80 3.67
N PHE A 230 -12.77 14.57 3.56
CA PHE A 230 -14.08 14.28 3.00
C PHE A 230 -15.22 14.36 4.02
N GLU A 231 -14.96 14.88 5.23
CA GLU A 231 -15.94 14.99 6.32
C GLU A 231 -16.59 13.66 6.72
N MET A 232 -15.89 12.53 6.44
CA MET A 232 -16.43 11.20 6.72
C MET A 232 -16.40 10.84 8.19
N ILE A 233 -15.52 11.45 8.97
CA ILE A 233 -15.38 11.28 10.42
C ILE A 233 -15.44 12.62 11.12
N ALA A 234 -15.85 12.61 12.41
CA ALA A 234 -15.78 13.80 13.25
C ALA A 234 -14.33 14.32 13.37
N TYR A 235 -14.21 15.60 13.72
CA TYR A 235 -12.90 16.21 13.94
C TYR A 235 -12.13 15.49 15.04
N ILE A 236 -10.91 15.04 14.70
CA ILE A 236 -9.93 14.52 15.66
C ILE A 236 -8.77 15.53 15.70
N PRO A 237 -8.50 16.21 16.82
CA PRO A 237 -7.49 17.28 16.91
C PRO A 237 -6.07 16.84 16.56
N GLU A 238 -5.76 15.57 16.79
CA GLU A 238 -4.41 14.99 16.78
C GLU A 238 -3.89 14.56 15.40
N ILE A 239 -4.65 14.84 14.30
CA ILE A 239 -4.26 14.41 12.95
C ILE A 239 -3.36 15.45 12.23
N LYS A 240 -2.74 16.36 12.93
CA LYS A 240 -1.76 17.26 12.30
C LYS A 240 -0.54 16.45 11.85
N ALA A 241 -0.16 16.56 10.57
CA ALA A 241 1.12 16.04 10.13
C ALA A 241 2.24 16.87 10.75
N GLU A 242 3.22 16.23 11.33
CA GLU A 242 4.43 16.86 11.87
C GLU A 242 5.36 17.35 10.76
N HIS A 243 5.08 16.97 9.52
CA HIS A 243 5.89 17.25 8.33
C HIS A 243 5.04 17.69 7.14
N LYS A 244 5.68 18.36 6.19
CA LYS A 244 5.16 18.58 4.84
C LYS A 244 5.75 17.53 3.92
N SER A 245 4.91 16.84 3.17
CA SER A 245 5.34 15.82 2.21
C SER A 245 6.35 16.39 1.19
N ILE A 246 7.46 15.70 1.01
CA ILE A 246 8.46 16.02 0.00
C ILE A 246 8.07 15.34 -1.30
N HIS A 247 7.84 16.14 -2.35
CA HIS A 247 7.53 15.63 -3.69
C HIS A 247 8.81 15.32 -4.45
N LEU A 248 9.03 14.04 -4.79
CA LEU A 248 10.20 13.59 -5.51
C LEU A 248 9.91 13.49 -7.01
N ASN A 249 10.66 14.23 -7.81
CA ASN A 249 10.50 14.33 -9.26
C ASN A 249 11.29 13.25 -10.01
N LYS A 250 12.50 12.94 -9.55
CA LYS A 250 13.37 11.93 -10.15
C LYS A 250 13.76 10.89 -9.12
N ARG A 251 13.86 9.63 -9.55
CA ARG A 251 14.24 8.52 -8.65
C ARG A 251 15.17 7.56 -9.36
N LYS A 252 16.06 6.97 -8.57
CA LYS A 252 17.07 6.03 -9.09
C LYS A 252 17.35 4.93 -8.06
N TRP A 253 17.54 3.72 -8.56
CA TRP A 253 18.10 2.63 -7.78
C TRP A 253 19.62 2.68 -7.84
N VAL A 254 20.26 2.75 -6.68
CA VAL A 254 21.70 2.52 -6.51
C VAL A 254 21.89 1.02 -6.37
N ARG A 255 22.71 0.46 -7.26
CA ARG A 255 22.94 -0.99 -7.33
C ARG A 255 24.35 -1.35 -6.94
N ALA A 256 24.51 -2.57 -6.42
CA ALA A 256 25.81 -3.14 -6.10
C ALA A 256 26.68 -3.28 -7.35
N LYS A 257 27.93 -2.82 -7.28
CA LYS A 257 28.92 -3.00 -8.36
C LYS A 257 29.68 -4.32 -8.23
N VAL A 258 29.74 -4.85 -7.02
CA VAL A 258 30.41 -6.11 -6.67
C VAL A 258 29.52 -6.94 -5.75
N ALA A 259 29.75 -8.25 -5.64
CA ALA A 259 29.14 -9.11 -4.65
C ALA A 259 29.88 -8.99 -3.31
N GLY A 260 29.19 -9.24 -2.19
CA GLY A 260 29.83 -9.24 -0.86
C GLY A 260 28.84 -9.04 0.27
N LEU A 261 29.40 -8.66 1.43
CA LEU A 261 28.65 -8.28 2.62
C LEU A 261 28.39 -6.77 2.60
N PHE A 262 27.13 -6.41 2.56
CA PHE A 262 26.67 -5.02 2.50
C PHE A 262 26.31 -4.47 3.86
N THR A 263 26.81 -3.27 4.17
CA THR A 263 26.45 -2.50 5.34
C THR A 263 26.04 -1.08 4.93
N ALA A 264 24.81 -0.72 5.26
CA ALA A 264 24.30 0.64 5.05
C ALA A 264 24.78 1.58 6.17
N THR A 265 25.20 2.80 5.81
CA THR A 265 25.65 3.85 6.76
C THR A 265 24.63 4.99 6.90
N VAL A 266 23.53 4.92 6.15
CA VAL A 266 22.44 5.91 6.16
C VAL A 266 21.12 5.23 6.50
N THR A 267 20.17 5.99 7.04
CA THR A 267 18.81 5.55 7.34
C THR A 267 17.83 6.00 6.27
N ASN A 268 16.68 5.34 6.20
CA ASN A 268 15.58 5.76 5.33
C ASN A 268 15.07 7.15 5.73
N GLY A 269 14.63 7.93 4.76
CA GLY A 269 14.20 9.31 4.96
C GLY A 269 15.33 10.33 5.09
N SER A 270 16.59 9.89 5.28
CA SER A 270 17.72 10.82 5.42
C SER A 270 17.95 11.65 4.15
N PRO A 271 18.23 12.95 4.29
CA PRO A 271 18.78 13.75 3.20
C PRO A 271 20.18 13.26 2.84
N ILE A 272 20.51 13.26 1.56
CA ILE A 272 21.80 12.80 1.04
C ILE A 272 22.35 13.78 0.00
N LYS A 273 23.68 13.81 -0.14
CA LYS A 273 24.38 14.59 -1.15
C LYS A 273 25.01 13.69 -2.21
N LYS A 274 25.10 14.17 -3.44
CA LYS A 274 25.81 13.48 -4.52
C LYS A 274 27.26 13.19 -4.09
N GLY A 275 27.68 11.93 -4.30
CA GLY A 275 29.01 11.46 -3.87
C GLY A 275 29.09 11.01 -2.40
N GLN A 276 28.10 11.31 -1.57
CA GLN A 276 28.05 10.82 -0.17
C GLN A 276 28.08 9.29 -0.12
N ILE A 277 28.86 8.74 0.79
CA ILE A 277 28.89 7.29 1.06
C ILE A 277 27.56 6.91 1.75
N LEU A 278 26.85 5.97 1.16
CA LEU A 278 25.59 5.41 1.67
C LEU A 278 25.78 4.06 2.36
N GLY A 279 26.90 3.39 2.06
CA GLY A 279 27.24 2.09 2.60
C GLY A 279 28.51 1.53 2.00
N ASN A 280 28.89 0.34 2.47
CA ASN A 280 30.09 -0.36 2.00
C ASN A 280 29.75 -1.81 1.64
N ILE A 281 30.50 -2.35 0.69
CA ILE A 281 30.46 -3.78 0.32
C ILE A 281 31.86 -4.35 0.53
N VAL A 282 31.98 -5.38 1.35
CA VAL A 282 33.25 -6.04 1.65
C VAL A 282 33.15 -7.53 1.32
N ASP A 283 34.26 -8.16 0.89
CA ASP A 283 34.27 -9.61 0.81
C ASP A 283 34.52 -10.25 2.18
N THR A 284 34.29 -11.56 2.29
CA THR A 284 34.45 -12.31 3.54
C THR A 284 35.92 -12.47 3.99
N TYR A 285 36.87 -12.06 3.17
CA TYR A 285 38.33 -12.21 3.43
C TYR A 285 39.05 -10.87 3.60
N GLY A 286 38.32 -9.75 3.53
CA GLY A 286 38.87 -8.41 3.72
C GLY A 286 39.69 -7.85 2.56
N LYS A 287 39.59 -8.45 1.39
CA LYS A 287 40.34 -8.01 0.18
C LYS A 287 39.60 -6.96 -0.64
N THR A 288 38.28 -6.98 -0.62
CA THR A 288 37.43 -6.04 -1.38
C THR A 288 36.75 -5.08 -0.41
N ASN A 289 36.79 -3.77 -0.75
CA ASN A 289 36.02 -2.75 -0.06
C ASN A 289 35.52 -1.75 -1.12
N ASP A 290 34.26 -1.89 -1.52
CA ASP A 290 33.60 -0.97 -2.47
C ASP A 290 32.65 -0.02 -1.74
N GLN A 291 32.81 1.28 -1.99
CA GLN A 291 31.96 2.32 -1.41
C GLN A 291 30.74 2.56 -2.29
N VAL A 292 29.57 2.35 -1.72
CA VAL A 292 28.30 2.69 -2.37
C VAL A 292 28.02 4.18 -2.19
N LYS A 293 28.03 4.96 -3.29
CA LYS A 293 27.88 6.42 -3.26
C LYS A 293 26.54 6.86 -3.85
N SER A 294 26.00 7.95 -3.31
CA SER A 294 24.82 8.59 -3.87
C SER A 294 25.10 9.19 -5.24
N PRO A 295 24.26 8.90 -6.25
CA PRO A 295 24.38 9.55 -7.56
C PRO A 295 23.73 10.94 -7.63
N VAL A 296 23.00 11.36 -6.58
CA VAL A 296 22.16 12.57 -6.57
C VAL A 296 22.19 13.28 -5.21
N ASP A 297 21.79 14.55 -5.19
CA ASP A 297 21.29 15.23 -4.00
C ASP A 297 19.82 14.88 -3.80
N GLY A 298 19.38 14.56 -2.58
CA GLY A 298 17.98 14.18 -2.35
C GLY A 298 17.75 13.39 -1.08
N TYR A 299 16.93 12.33 -1.15
CA TYR A 299 16.49 11.55 0.00
C TYR A 299 16.59 10.05 -0.24
N VAL A 300 16.84 9.29 0.82
CA VAL A 300 16.77 7.82 0.80
C VAL A 300 15.29 7.40 0.94
N ILE A 301 14.74 6.83 -0.12
CA ILE A 301 13.35 6.35 -0.18
C ILE A 301 13.24 4.95 0.43
N ALA A 302 14.20 4.08 0.10
CA ALA A 302 14.26 2.72 0.60
C ALA A 302 15.69 2.20 0.63
N LYS A 303 15.96 1.26 1.52
CA LYS A 303 17.23 0.53 1.59
C LYS A 303 17.00 -0.98 1.62
N ASN A 304 17.96 -1.71 1.10
CA ASN A 304 18.06 -3.15 1.24
C ASN A 304 18.69 -3.50 2.58
N ASN A 305 18.08 -4.40 3.33
CA ASN A 305 18.58 -4.91 4.61
C ASN A 305 19.23 -6.31 4.49
N PHE A 306 19.28 -6.90 3.27
CA PHE A 306 20.04 -8.12 3.04
C PHE A 306 21.53 -7.85 3.24
N PRO A 307 22.20 -8.60 4.14
CA PRO A 307 23.64 -8.44 4.34
C PRO A 307 24.47 -9.08 3.21
N ILE A 308 23.95 -10.12 2.56
CA ILE A 308 24.61 -10.80 1.44
C ILE A 308 24.00 -10.30 0.14
N ILE A 309 24.81 -9.72 -0.73
CA ILE A 309 24.33 -9.15 -1.98
C ILE A 309 25.18 -9.63 -3.17
N ASN A 310 24.57 -9.65 -4.33
CA ASN A 310 25.21 -9.93 -5.60
C ASN A 310 25.41 -8.67 -6.43
N MET A 311 26.33 -8.70 -7.39
CA MET A 311 26.48 -7.63 -8.36
C MET A 311 25.14 -7.38 -9.08
N GLY A 312 24.71 -6.10 -9.15
CA GLY A 312 23.43 -5.69 -9.73
C GLY A 312 22.26 -5.62 -8.75
N ASP A 313 22.37 -6.17 -7.55
CA ASP A 313 21.29 -6.07 -6.54
C ASP A 313 20.99 -4.63 -6.19
N PRO A 314 19.69 -4.26 -6.02
CA PRO A 314 19.30 -2.93 -5.60
C PRO A 314 19.60 -2.73 -4.11
N LEU A 315 20.39 -1.70 -3.79
CA LEU A 315 20.81 -1.36 -2.41
C LEU A 315 20.01 -0.21 -1.83
N PHE A 316 19.88 0.87 -2.58
CA PHE A 316 19.12 2.04 -2.16
C PHE A 316 18.22 2.53 -3.29
N HIS A 317 17.01 2.91 -2.95
CA HIS A 317 16.15 3.75 -3.80
C HIS A 317 16.31 5.18 -3.31
N VAL A 318 16.78 6.07 -4.16
CA VAL A 318 17.02 7.50 -3.84
C VAL A 318 16.19 8.39 -4.76
N GLY A 319 15.85 9.60 -4.29
CA GLY A 319 15.04 10.52 -5.06
C GLY A 319 15.38 11.99 -4.83
N GLU A 320 15.25 12.78 -5.90
CA GLU A 320 15.43 14.23 -5.94
C GLU A 320 14.06 14.93 -5.84
N PRO A 321 13.94 16.01 -5.03
CA PRO A 321 12.74 16.85 -5.00
C PRO A 321 12.39 17.49 -6.33
#